data_40b2c90118c25c53324c51ed52854959
#
_entry.id   40b2c90118c25c53324c51ed52854959
#
_cell.length_a   1.000
_cell.length_b   1.000
_cell.length_c   1.000
_cell.angle_alpha   90.00
_cell.angle_beta   90.00
_cell.angle_gamma   90.00
#
_symmetry.space_group_name_H-M   'P 1'
#
loop_
_entity.id
_entity.type
_entity.pdbx_description
1 polymer ?
#
loop_
_entity_poly.entity_id
_entity_poly.type
_entity_poly.pdbx_seq_one_letter_code
_entity_poly.pdbx_strand_id
1 'polypeptide(L)'
;IMTESVSALQTRGYYGMPSDKINIAPERWDLPFTDPTFMCSSYDNMHAPWSSTHEQTWDIVKNTPYCGGQFIWTGWDYIGEPTPYGFPAHSSYFGIIDLAGFPKDVYYMYQSEWTDKDVLHLFPHWNWIPGQDIDMWCYYNHADEVELFINGKSQGTLTKAVDNAPIGDATRLVEKGSLITPYHVAWRVKYEPGQVKVVARKDGKVVGEKTINTAGAPCQIRLTPDKSVLNADGKSLSFI
;
A
#
# COMPACT_ATOMS: atom_id res chain seq x y z
N ILE A 1 24.37 5.75 1.94
CA ILE A 1 23.02 6.01 2.47
C ILE A 1 22.34 6.99 1.55
N MET A 2 21.12 6.68 1.14
CA MET A 2 20.23 7.59 0.43
C MET A 2 19.46 8.42 1.47
N THR A 3 19.74 9.73 1.51
CA THR A 3 19.22 10.61 2.57
C THR A 3 17.80 11.09 2.35
N GLU A 4 17.34 11.03 1.10
CA GLU A 4 15.96 11.25 0.69
C GLU A 4 15.69 10.33 -0.49
N SER A 5 14.73 9.47 -0.34
CA SER A 5 14.36 8.55 -1.40
C SER A 5 12.85 8.50 -1.52
N VAL A 6 12.39 8.21 -2.71
CA VAL A 6 11.01 7.96 -3.04
C VAL A 6 10.06 9.12 -2.70
N SER A 7 9.51 9.73 -3.73
CA SER A 7 8.37 10.65 -3.64
C SER A 7 7.18 10.01 -4.36
N ALA A 8 6.78 8.84 -3.89
CA ALA A 8 5.57 8.17 -4.35
C ALA A 8 4.34 8.77 -3.67
N LEU A 9 3.21 8.70 -4.34
CA LEU A 9 1.99 9.42 -3.98
C LEU A 9 0.88 8.40 -3.72
N GLN A 10 0.27 8.47 -2.53
CA GLN A 10 -0.84 7.57 -2.18
C GLN A 10 -1.87 8.29 -1.31
N THR A 11 -3.13 7.96 -1.54
CA THR A 11 -4.26 8.32 -0.68
C THR A 11 -4.80 7.06 -0.03
N ARG A 12 -4.76 6.95 1.29
CA ARG A 12 -5.25 5.79 2.02
C ARG A 12 -6.71 5.50 1.68
N GLY A 13 -6.98 4.26 1.26
CA GLY A 13 -8.34 3.76 1.00
C GLY A 13 -8.92 4.16 -0.37
N TYR A 14 -8.18 4.85 -1.23
CA TYR A 14 -8.57 5.12 -2.61
C TYR A 14 -7.78 4.20 -3.56
N TYR A 15 -8.46 3.54 -4.49
CA TYR A 15 -7.85 2.55 -5.35
C TYR A 15 -8.21 2.77 -6.82
N GLY A 16 -7.24 3.20 -7.60
CA GLY A 16 -7.35 3.32 -9.07
C GLY A 16 -7.03 1.99 -9.73
N MET A 17 -7.88 1.55 -10.63
CA MET A 17 -7.71 0.30 -11.37
C MET A 17 -7.67 0.53 -12.88
N PRO A 18 -6.90 -0.26 -13.62
CA PRO A 18 -6.05 -1.38 -13.18
C PRO A 18 -4.80 -0.91 -12.43
N SER A 19 -4.31 -1.70 -11.48
CA SER A 19 -3.17 -1.37 -10.63
C SER A 19 -1.80 -1.65 -11.27
N ASP A 20 -1.79 -2.37 -12.37
CA ASP A 20 -0.60 -2.79 -13.11
C ASP A 20 -0.01 -1.71 -14.04
N LYS A 21 -0.46 -0.47 -13.90
CA LYS A 21 0.09 0.68 -14.62
C LYS A 21 0.71 1.66 -13.64
N ILE A 22 1.96 2.01 -13.90
CA ILE A 22 2.60 3.09 -13.16
C ILE A 22 2.18 4.43 -13.78
N ASN A 23 1.73 5.32 -12.92
CA ASN A 23 1.30 6.66 -13.25
C ASN A 23 2.34 7.64 -12.71
N ILE A 24 2.77 8.56 -13.55
CA ILE A 24 3.67 9.64 -13.17
C ILE A 24 2.82 10.90 -13.00
N ALA A 25 3.00 11.58 -11.87
CA ALA A 25 2.43 12.92 -11.66
C ALA A 25 2.93 13.87 -12.77
N PRO A 26 2.39 15.09 -12.94
CA PRO A 26 2.78 15.99 -14.03
C PRO A 26 4.28 16.03 -14.25
N GLU A 27 4.71 16.03 -15.50
CA GLU A 27 6.14 16.02 -15.88
C GLU A 27 6.91 17.21 -15.32
N ARG A 28 6.20 18.28 -14.99
CA ARG A 28 6.78 19.51 -14.44
C ARG A 28 6.12 19.81 -13.10
N TRP A 29 6.92 20.01 -12.08
CA TRP A 29 6.48 20.36 -10.72
C TRP A 29 5.72 21.70 -10.63
N ASP A 30 5.94 22.60 -11.62
CA ASP A 30 5.30 23.91 -11.72
C ASP A 30 3.96 23.87 -12.47
N LEU A 31 3.54 22.72 -12.99
CA LEU A 31 2.23 22.54 -13.62
C LEU A 31 1.22 22.00 -12.63
N PRO A 32 -0.03 22.46 -12.70
CA PRO A 32 -1.07 21.89 -11.84
C PRO A 32 -1.30 20.42 -12.17
N PHE A 33 -1.41 19.61 -11.13
CA PHE A 33 -1.86 18.23 -11.27
C PHE A 33 -3.31 18.23 -11.75
N THR A 34 -3.59 17.47 -12.80
CA THR A 34 -4.88 17.57 -13.53
C THR A 34 -5.93 16.56 -13.07
N ASP A 35 -5.63 15.70 -12.10
CA ASP A 35 -6.65 14.80 -11.56
C ASP A 35 -7.67 15.63 -10.75
N PRO A 36 -8.94 15.69 -11.19
CA PRO A 36 -9.94 16.51 -10.54
C PRO A 36 -10.33 16.00 -9.14
N THR A 37 -9.98 14.77 -8.78
CA THR A 37 -10.26 14.20 -7.47
C THR A 37 -9.21 14.57 -6.42
N PHE A 38 -8.03 15.01 -6.84
CA PHE A 38 -6.86 15.22 -5.97
C PHE A 38 -6.52 13.98 -5.12
N MET A 39 -6.81 12.79 -5.64
CA MET A 39 -6.52 11.52 -4.97
C MET A 39 -5.57 10.68 -5.81
N CYS A 40 -4.64 10.03 -5.11
CA CYS A 40 -3.71 9.08 -5.70
C CYS A 40 -4.11 7.67 -5.29
N SER A 41 -3.92 6.70 -6.16
CA SER A 41 -4.19 5.31 -5.82
C SER A 41 -3.35 4.88 -4.60
N SER A 42 -3.93 4.10 -3.69
CA SER A 42 -3.22 3.52 -2.55
C SER A 42 -2.27 2.37 -2.96
N TYR A 43 -2.41 1.84 -4.17
CA TYR A 43 -1.41 0.96 -4.74
C TYR A 43 -0.09 1.71 -4.93
N ASP A 44 1.04 1.00 -4.83
CA ASP A 44 2.36 1.58 -5.10
C ASP A 44 2.62 1.72 -6.61
N ASN A 45 1.80 2.53 -7.27
CA ASN A 45 1.80 2.69 -8.72
C ASN A 45 1.76 4.15 -9.20
N MET A 46 2.05 5.11 -8.31
CA MET A 46 2.11 6.52 -8.67
C MET A 46 3.25 7.23 -7.93
N HIS A 47 4.00 8.07 -8.65
CA HIS A 47 5.09 8.85 -8.08
C HIS A 47 5.23 10.22 -8.75
N ALA A 48 5.95 11.13 -8.09
CA ALA A 48 6.34 12.42 -8.64
C ALA A 48 7.34 12.25 -9.81
N PRO A 49 7.40 13.22 -10.76
CA PRO A 49 8.26 13.09 -11.95
C PRO A 49 9.77 13.02 -11.64
N TRP A 50 10.19 13.42 -10.46
CA TRP A 50 11.58 13.36 -9.99
C TRP A 50 11.89 12.10 -9.16
N SER A 51 10.99 11.13 -9.13
CA SER A 51 11.09 9.97 -8.23
C SER A 51 10.68 8.65 -8.90
N SER A 52 10.45 7.64 -8.08
CA SER A 52 9.99 6.30 -8.45
C SER A 52 8.99 5.79 -7.40
N THR A 53 8.42 4.60 -7.62
CA THR A 53 7.58 3.95 -6.61
C THR A 53 8.44 3.45 -5.43
N HIS A 54 7.78 3.10 -4.33
CA HIS A 54 8.47 2.58 -3.15
C HIS A 54 9.19 1.26 -3.44
N GLU A 55 8.54 0.35 -4.15
CA GLU A 55 9.13 -0.93 -4.53
C GLU A 55 10.35 -0.74 -5.43
N GLN A 56 10.27 0.15 -6.43
CA GLN A 56 11.40 0.44 -7.31
C GLN A 56 12.62 0.98 -6.56
N THR A 57 12.40 1.95 -5.68
CA THR A 57 13.50 2.53 -4.89
C THR A 57 14.08 1.50 -3.93
N TRP A 58 13.22 0.74 -3.23
CA TRP A 58 13.69 -0.27 -2.30
C TRP A 58 14.46 -1.40 -3.00
N ASP A 59 14.01 -1.81 -4.17
CA ASP A 59 14.69 -2.81 -4.99
C ASP A 59 16.14 -2.40 -5.29
N ILE A 60 16.34 -1.15 -5.69
CA ILE A 60 17.69 -0.62 -5.95
C ILE A 60 18.52 -0.59 -4.67
N VAL A 61 17.97 -0.08 -3.57
CA VAL A 61 18.70 0.03 -2.30
C VAL A 61 19.07 -1.32 -1.75
N LYS A 62 18.13 -2.27 -1.72
CA LYS A 62 18.32 -3.63 -1.23
C LYS A 62 19.39 -4.39 -2.01
N ASN A 63 19.40 -4.21 -3.33
CA ASN A 63 20.28 -4.94 -4.24
C ASN A 63 21.61 -4.19 -4.53
N THR A 64 21.90 -3.09 -3.83
CA THR A 64 23.14 -2.32 -3.98
C THR A 64 24.02 -2.50 -2.74
N PRO A 65 25.04 -3.41 -2.78
CA PRO A 65 25.82 -3.81 -1.59
C PRO A 65 26.56 -2.67 -0.88
N TYR A 66 26.89 -1.59 -1.57
CA TYR A 66 27.55 -0.42 -0.99
C TYR A 66 26.57 0.64 -0.48
N CYS A 67 25.25 0.44 -0.67
CA CYS A 67 24.24 1.33 -0.14
C CYS A 67 23.82 0.87 1.25
N GLY A 68 24.15 1.64 2.28
CA GLY A 68 23.84 1.29 3.67
C GLY A 68 22.39 1.55 4.10
N GLY A 69 21.49 1.85 3.16
CA GLY A 69 20.05 2.05 3.42
C GLY A 69 19.50 3.37 2.89
N GLN A 70 18.23 3.62 3.20
CA GLN A 70 17.50 4.80 2.73
C GLN A 70 16.67 5.43 3.85
N PHE A 71 16.42 6.72 3.73
CA PHE A 71 15.36 7.44 4.42
C PHE A 71 14.28 7.78 3.40
N ILE A 72 13.07 7.32 3.63
CA ILE A 72 11.95 7.58 2.73
C ILE A 72 11.43 9.01 2.89
N TRP A 73 11.04 9.63 1.81
CA TRP A 73 10.24 10.84 1.81
C TRP A 73 8.78 10.46 1.51
N THR A 74 7.90 10.34 2.54
CA THR A 74 8.18 10.65 3.95
C THR A 74 7.42 9.71 4.86
N GLY A 75 7.70 9.73 6.16
CA GLY A 75 7.01 8.88 7.15
C GLY A 75 5.53 9.22 7.28
N TRP A 76 5.18 10.51 7.35
CA TRP A 76 3.81 10.99 7.49
C TRP A 76 3.46 11.99 6.38
N ASP A 77 2.18 12.00 5.99
CA ASP A 77 1.65 13.16 5.27
C ASP A 77 1.77 14.40 6.13
N TYR A 78 1.93 15.56 5.51
CA TYR A 78 2.09 16.83 6.20
C TYR A 78 1.31 17.94 5.51
N ILE A 79 0.96 18.98 6.28
CA ILE A 79 0.19 20.13 5.82
C ILE A 79 1.16 21.22 5.36
N GLY A 80 0.77 21.97 4.34
CA GLY A 80 1.45 23.21 3.91
C GLY A 80 2.22 23.09 2.60
N GLU A 81 2.62 21.88 2.18
CA GLU A 81 3.29 21.66 0.91
C GLU A 81 2.64 20.48 0.16
N PRO A 82 1.60 20.73 -0.61
CA PRO A 82 0.86 19.68 -1.29
C PRO A 82 1.51 19.20 -2.60
N THR A 83 2.69 19.67 -2.96
CA THR A 83 3.42 19.27 -4.17
C THR A 83 3.33 17.75 -4.41
N PRO A 84 3.08 17.26 -5.64
CA PRO A 84 2.96 18.02 -6.90
C PRO A 84 1.59 18.69 -7.14
N TYR A 85 0.63 18.51 -6.24
CA TYR A 85 -0.67 19.14 -6.35
C TYR A 85 -0.60 20.65 -6.07
N GLY A 86 -1.42 21.42 -6.81
CA GLY A 86 -1.63 22.82 -6.53
C GLY A 86 -2.86 23.07 -5.65
N PHE A 87 -3.19 24.35 -5.40
CA PHE A 87 -4.43 24.74 -4.75
C PHE A 87 -5.64 24.10 -5.48
N PRO A 88 -6.64 23.55 -4.77
CA PRO A 88 -6.91 23.67 -3.33
C PRO A 88 -6.36 22.54 -2.44
N ALA A 89 -5.43 21.73 -2.91
CA ALA A 89 -4.81 20.72 -2.05
C ALA A 89 -4.08 21.39 -0.87
N HIS A 90 -4.15 20.78 0.30
CA HIS A 90 -3.59 21.32 1.53
C HIS A 90 -2.52 20.43 2.16
N SER A 91 -2.44 19.19 1.74
CA SER A 91 -1.60 18.15 2.35
C SER A 91 -0.76 17.46 1.28
N SER A 92 0.42 17.00 1.67
CA SER A 92 1.21 16.08 0.89
C SER A 92 0.52 14.70 0.83
N TYR A 93 0.96 13.88 -0.14
CA TYR A 93 0.52 12.49 -0.33
C TYR A 93 1.70 11.51 -0.24
N PHE A 94 2.87 11.99 0.16
CA PHE A 94 4.12 11.23 0.20
C PHE A 94 4.27 10.33 1.41
N GLY A 95 3.51 10.59 2.48
CA GLY A 95 3.60 9.81 3.71
C GLY A 95 3.20 8.35 3.50
N ILE A 96 3.90 7.44 4.17
CA ILE A 96 3.44 6.04 4.31
C ILE A 96 2.40 5.89 5.43
N ILE A 97 2.21 6.95 6.22
CA ILE A 97 1.18 7.13 7.24
C ILE A 97 0.44 8.41 6.89
N ASP A 98 -0.89 8.42 7.00
CA ASP A 98 -1.70 9.60 6.70
C ASP A 98 -1.69 10.64 7.84
N LEU A 99 -2.32 11.80 7.60
CA LEU A 99 -2.44 12.89 8.59
C LEU A 99 -3.12 12.48 9.90
N ALA A 100 -3.98 11.46 9.87
CA ALA A 100 -4.67 10.96 11.05
C ALA A 100 -3.86 9.90 11.80
N GLY A 101 -2.67 9.55 11.32
CA GLY A 101 -1.79 8.56 11.93
C GLY A 101 -2.08 7.12 11.52
N PHE A 102 -2.90 6.90 10.49
CA PHE A 102 -3.19 5.56 9.99
C PHE A 102 -2.20 5.14 8.90
N PRO A 103 -1.65 3.90 8.98
CA PRO A 103 -0.79 3.36 7.94
C PRO A 103 -1.51 3.29 6.59
N LYS A 104 -0.82 3.68 5.52
CA LYS A 104 -1.22 3.37 4.15
C LYS A 104 -0.76 1.95 3.80
N ASP A 105 -1.23 1.39 2.67
CA ASP A 105 -0.92 -0.01 2.33
C ASP A 105 0.59 -0.24 2.19
N VAL A 106 1.32 0.69 1.60
CA VAL A 106 2.77 0.59 1.43
C VAL A 106 3.58 0.55 2.74
N TYR A 107 3.02 1.03 3.85
CA TYR A 107 3.63 0.85 5.17
C TYR A 107 3.90 -0.62 5.46
N TYR A 108 2.98 -1.50 5.07
CA TYR A 108 3.11 -2.94 5.28
C TYR A 108 4.14 -3.60 4.36
N MET A 109 4.40 -3.01 3.19
CA MET A 109 5.54 -3.41 2.36
C MET A 109 6.84 -3.20 3.14
N TYR A 110 7.08 -1.99 3.65
CA TYR A 110 8.27 -1.71 4.45
C TYR A 110 8.32 -2.55 5.74
N GLN A 111 7.19 -2.75 6.41
CA GLN A 111 7.17 -3.62 7.59
C GLN A 111 7.58 -5.05 7.26
N SER A 112 7.17 -5.59 6.12
CA SER A 112 7.53 -6.93 5.69
C SER A 112 9.00 -7.07 5.30
N GLU A 113 9.65 -5.98 4.88
CA GLU A 113 11.04 -5.96 4.42
C GLU A 113 12.04 -5.53 5.51
N TRP A 114 11.61 -4.67 6.43
CA TRP A 114 12.50 -4.02 7.39
C TRP A 114 12.38 -4.54 8.82
N THR A 115 11.44 -5.44 9.08
CA THR A 115 11.22 -5.96 10.44
C THR A 115 11.01 -7.47 10.43
N ASP A 116 11.18 -8.10 11.60
CA ASP A 116 10.90 -9.52 11.82
C ASP A 116 9.44 -9.79 12.21
N LYS A 117 8.56 -8.79 12.08
CA LYS A 117 7.13 -8.97 12.37
C LYS A 117 6.47 -9.75 11.24
N ASP A 118 5.57 -10.66 11.62
CA ASP A 118 4.74 -11.34 10.63
C ASP A 118 3.80 -10.35 9.95
N VAL A 119 3.87 -10.29 8.64
CA VAL A 119 3.04 -9.44 7.80
C VAL A 119 2.25 -10.30 6.84
N LEU A 120 0.93 -10.13 6.85
CA LEU A 120 0.00 -10.63 5.85
C LEU A 120 -1.07 -9.57 5.64
N HIS A 121 -0.79 -8.63 4.74
CA HIS A 121 -1.64 -7.47 4.47
C HIS A 121 -2.31 -7.60 3.11
N LEU A 122 -3.62 -7.91 3.14
CA LEU A 122 -4.49 -8.01 1.97
C LEU A 122 -5.24 -6.70 1.79
N PHE A 123 -5.25 -6.16 0.59
CA PHE A 123 -5.98 -4.95 0.19
C PHE A 123 -6.38 -5.01 -1.29
N PRO A 124 -7.32 -4.20 -1.76
CA PRO A 124 -8.11 -3.19 -1.08
C PRO A 124 -9.22 -3.76 -0.19
N HIS A 125 -10.11 -2.88 0.30
CA HIS A 125 -11.37 -3.28 0.94
C HIS A 125 -12.24 -4.10 -0.02
N TRP A 126 -13.24 -4.81 0.52
CA TRP A 126 -14.12 -5.67 -0.28
C TRP A 126 -15.55 -5.12 -0.35
N ASN A 127 -15.68 -3.85 -0.85
CA ASN A 127 -16.95 -3.15 -1.07
C ASN A 127 -16.90 -2.44 -2.42
N TRP A 128 -17.39 -3.11 -3.47
CA TRP A 128 -17.30 -2.66 -4.84
C TRP A 128 -18.62 -2.84 -5.57
N ILE A 129 -18.67 -2.56 -6.87
CA ILE A 129 -19.81 -2.83 -7.72
C ILE A 129 -19.75 -4.29 -8.18
N PRO A 130 -20.83 -5.11 -7.99
CA PRO A 130 -20.82 -6.51 -8.43
C PRO A 130 -20.39 -6.67 -9.90
N GLY A 131 -19.41 -7.57 -10.11
CA GLY A 131 -18.83 -7.85 -11.41
C GLY A 131 -17.67 -6.92 -11.83
N GLN A 132 -17.35 -5.90 -11.04
CA GLN A 132 -16.17 -5.04 -11.27
C GLN A 132 -14.88 -5.85 -11.14
N ASP A 133 -13.89 -5.57 -12.00
CA ASP A 133 -12.55 -6.12 -11.87
C ASP A 133 -11.81 -5.41 -10.74
N ILE A 134 -11.27 -6.19 -9.82
CA ILE A 134 -10.54 -5.72 -8.65
C ILE A 134 -9.16 -6.38 -8.60
N ASP A 135 -8.14 -5.58 -8.42
CA ASP A 135 -6.77 -6.06 -8.20
C ASP A 135 -6.55 -6.22 -6.70
N MET A 136 -6.62 -7.45 -6.20
CA MET A 136 -6.34 -7.77 -4.79
C MET A 136 -4.85 -7.97 -4.60
N TRP A 137 -4.19 -7.04 -3.90
CA TRP A 137 -2.77 -7.11 -3.57
C TRP A 137 -2.55 -7.71 -2.20
N CYS A 138 -1.40 -8.37 -2.04
CA CYS A 138 -0.97 -8.88 -0.75
C CYS A 138 0.53 -8.62 -0.53
N TYR A 139 0.86 -7.86 0.52
CA TYR A 139 2.20 -7.81 1.09
C TYR A 139 2.32 -8.87 2.17
N TYR A 140 3.38 -9.66 2.13
CA TYR A 140 3.61 -10.72 3.12
C TYR A 140 5.10 -11.03 3.29
N ASN A 141 5.44 -11.63 4.42
CA ASN A 141 6.74 -12.22 4.69
C ASN A 141 6.58 -13.57 5.41
N HIS A 142 7.67 -14.25 5.68
CA HIS A 142 7.76 -15.52 6.43
C HIS A 142 6.84 -16.64 5.91
N ALA A 143 6.44 -16.55 4.65
CA ALA A 143 5.65 -17.56 3.94
C ALA A 143 6.21 -17.76 2.53
N ASP A 144 6.02 -18.97 1.98
CA ASP A 144 6.48 -19.33 0.65
C ASP A 144 5.47 -18.93 -0.41
N GLU A 145 4.19 -19.04 -0.06
CA GLU A 145 3.07 -18.82 -0.97
C GLU A 145 1.85 -18.28 -0.25
N VAL A 146 0.98 -17.65 -1.01
CA VAL A 146 -0.33 -17.18 -0.54
C VAL A 146 -1.43 -17.58 -1.52
N GLU A 147 -2.59 -17.97 -1.01
CA GLU A 147 -3.75 -18.37 -1.80
C GLU A 147 -4.94 -17.49 -1.46
N LEU A 148 -5.58 -16.94 -2.51
CA LEU A 148 -6.76 -16.09 -2.38
C LEU A 148 -8.04 -16.91 -2.53
N PHE A 149 -9.03 -16.60 -1.69
CA PHE A 149 -10.37 -17.19 -1.75
C PHE A 149 -11.43 -16.10 -1.80
N ILE A 150 -12.42 -16.26 -2.65
CA ILE A 150 -13.65 -15.44 -2.67
C ILE A 150 -14.82 -16.37 -2.35
N ASN A 151 -15.55 -16.08 -1.29
CA ASN A 151 -16.68 -16.89 -0.82
C ASN A 151 -16.33 -18.39 -0.71
N GLY A 152 -15.12 -18.69 -0.23
CA GLY A 152 -14.59 -20.05 -0.08
C GLY A 152 -14.06 -20.71 -1.36
N LYS A 153 -14.18 -20.05 -2.52
CA LYS A 153 -13.65 -20.56 -3.79
C LYS A 153 -12.24 -19.99 -4.04
N SER A 154 -11.28 -20.89 -4.27
CA SER A 154 -9.90 -20.51 -4.58
C SER A 154 -9.81 -19.71 -5.89
N GLN A 155 -9.00 -18.66 -5.87
CA GLN A 155 -8.63 -17.83 -7.02
C GLN A 155 -7.18 -18.12 -7.48
N GLY A 156 -6.55 -19.13 -6.88
CA GLY A 156 -5.20 -19.55 -7.17
C GLY A 156 -4.19 -19.15 -6.09
N THR A 157 -3.08 -19.88 -6.12
CA THR A 157 -1.92 -19.67 -5.25
C THR A 157 -0.86 -18.89 -6.01
N LEU A 158 -0.28 -17.89 -5.37
CA LEU A 158 0.79 -17.07 -5.93
C LEU A 158 2.00 -17.03 -5.00
N THR A 159 3.18 -16.86 -5.61
CA THR A 159 4.45 -16.63 -4.93
C THR A 159 5.05 -15.32 -5.43
N LYS A 160 5.79 -14.62 -4.58
CA LYS A 160 6.57 -13.44 -4.99
C LYS A 160 7.55 -13.82 -6.09
N ALA A 161 7.85 -12.87 -6.98
CA ALA A 161 8.92 -13.06 -7.96
C ALA A 161 10.27 -13.24 -7.26
N VAL A 162 11.11 -14.07 -7.84
CA VAL A 162 12.48 -14.25 -7.33
C VAL A 162 13.27 -12.98 -7.59
N ASP A 163 13.95 -12.48 -6.57
CA ASP A 163 14.79 -11.29 -6.67
C ASP A 163 16.16 -11.66 -7.30
N ASN A 164 16.17 -11.74 -8.62
CA ASN A 164 17.37 -12.07 -9.42
C ASN A 164 17.78 -10.92 -10.36
N ALA A 165 17.31 -9.69 -10.10
CA ALA A 165 17.62 -8.59 -10.99
C ALA A 165 19.10 -8.17 -10.88
N PRO A 166 19.70 -7.75 -11.99
CA PRO A 166 20.97 -7.03 -11.96
C PRO A 166 20.84 -5.78 -11.08
N ILE A 167 21.90 -5.46 -10.35
CA ILE A 167 21.97 -4.26 -9.52
C ILE A 167 21.61 -3.03 -10.37
N GLY A 168 20.66 -2.24 -9.90
CA GLY A 168 20.26 -0.99 -10.55
C GLY A 168 19.24 -1.13 -11.70
N ASP A 169 18.76 -2.33 -12.00
CA ASP A 169 17.71 -2.51 -12.99
C ASP A 169 16.31 -2.43 -12.37
N ALA A 170 15.85 -1.20 -12.12
CA ALA A 170 14.48 -0.95 -11.69
C ALA A 170 13.45 -1.06 -12.84
N THR A 171 13.89 -1.16 -14.09
CA THR A 171 13.01 -1.20 -15.27
C THR A 171 12.10 -2.43 -15.26
N ARG A 172 12.52 -3.51 -14.63
CA ARG A 172 11.72 -4.73 -14.48
C ARG A 172 10.40 -4.52 -13.75
N LEU A 173 10.35 -3.54 -12.83
CA LEU A 173 9.13 -3.19 -12.08
C LEU A 173 8.26 -2.17 -12.84
N VAL A 174 8.86 -1.47 -13.82
CA VAL A 174 8.19 -0.43 -14.63
C VAL A 174 7.60 -0.98 -15.91
N GLU A 175 8.36 -1.79 -16.65
CA GLU A 175 7.99 -2.17 -18.03
C GLU A 175 6.83 -3.17 -18.13
N LYS A 176 6.52 -3.88 -17.06
CA LYS A 176 5.52 -4.96 -17.13
C LYS A 176 4.24 -4.70 -16.36
N GLY A 177 4.17 -3.63 -15.53
CA GLY A 177 3.01 -3.46 -14.66
C GLY A 177 2.66 -4.80 -14.02
N SER A 178 3.61 -5.41 -13.32
CA SER A 178 3.48 -6.80 -12.92
C SER A 178 2.55 -6.90 -11.72
N LEU A 179 1.59 -7.79 -11.79
CA LEU A 179 0.80 -8.20 -10.63
C LEU A 179 1.62 -9.06 -9.64
N ILE A 180 2.86 -9.41 -10.00
CA ILE A 180 3.77 -10.18 -9.14
C ILE A 180 5.14 -9.53 -9.20
N THR A 181 5.63 -9.09 -8.02
CA THR A 181 6.97 -8.54 -7.83
C THR A 181 7.70 -9.31 -6.72
N PRO A 182 8.94 -9.00 -6.40
CA PRO A 182 9.60 -9.54 -5.21
C PRO A 182 8.97 -9.06 -3.89
N TYR A 183 8.09 -8.07 -3.93
CA TYR A 183 7.53 -7.39 -2.75
C TYR A 183 6.05 -7.70 -2.54
N HIS A 184 5.28 -7.85 -3.62
CA HIS A 184 3.85 -8.20 -3.55
C HIS A 184 3.45 -9.25 -4.58
N VAL A 185 2.28 -9.81 -4.35
CA VAL A 185 1.49 -10.55 -5.33
C VAL A 185 0.12 -9.92 -5.47
N ALA A 186 -0.50 -10.05 -6.64
CA ALA A 186 -1.85 -9.55 -6.87
C ALA A 186 -2.67 -10.49 -7.77
N TRP A 187 -3.96 -10.57 -7.50
CA TRP A 187 -4.94 -11.28 -8.29
C TRP A 187 -5.91 -10.28 -8.90
N ARG A 188 -6.15 -10.36 -10.20
CA ARG A 188 -7.26 -9.64 -10.84
C ARG A 188 -8.49 -10.51 -10.85
N VAL A 189 -9.48 -10.12 -10.05
CA VAL A 189 -10.67 -10.93 -9.78
C VAL A 189 -11.95 -10.10 -9.95
N LYS A 190 -13.06 -10.78 -10.21
CA LYS A 190 -14.39 -10.14 -10.21
C LYS A 190 -14.88 -9.98 -8.76
N TYR A 191 -15.40 -8.80 -8.44
CA TYR A 191 -16.03 -8.58 -7.15
C TYR A 191 -17.36 -9.33 -7.06
N GLU A 192 -17.47 -10.12 -6.00
CA GLU A 192 -18.72 -10.76 -5.54
C GLU A 192 -18.91 -10.38 -4.07
N PRO A 193 -20.10 -9.87 -3.67
CA PRO A 193 -20.39 -9.60 -2.26
C PRO A 193 -20.15 -10.82 -1.38
N GLY A 194 -19.61 -10.60 -0.18
CA GLY A 194 -19.31 -11.65 0.78
C GLY A 194 -17.92 -11.52 1.37
N GLN A 195 -17.13 -12.57 1.30
CA GLN A 195 -15.82 -12.65 1.94
C GLN A 195 -14.70 -12.84 0.94
N VAL A 196 -13.63 -12.06 1.09
CA VAL A 196 -12.34 -12.36 0.49
C VAL A 196 -11.35 -12.73 1.60
N LYS A 197 -10.61 -13.83 1.39
CA LYS A 197 -9.63 -14.34 2.37
C LYS A 197 -8.35 -14.72 1.66
N VAL A 198 -7.21 -14.38 2.26
CA VAL A 198 -5.89 -14.89 1.87
C VAL A 198 -5.36 -15.82 2.96
N VAL A 199 -4.73 -16.91 2.53
CA VAL A 199 -4.08 -17.91 3.39
C VAL A 199 -2.62 -17.99 3.01
N ALA A 200 -1.72 -17.75 3.97
CA ALA A 200 -0.28 -17.86 3.80
C ALA A 200 0.21 -19.23 4.26
N ARG A 201 1.10 -19.85 3.48
CA ARG A 201 1.71 -21.16 3.81
C ARG A 201 3.22 -21.08 3.75
N LYS A 202 3.84 -21.85 4.65
CA LYS A 202 5.27 -22.14 4.66
C LYS A 202 5.47 -23.64 4.81
N ASP A 203 6.28 -24.25 3.94
CA ASP A 203 6.48 -25.71 3.92
C ASP A 203 5.14 -26.47 3.89
N GLY A 204 4.16 -25.96 3.12
CA GLY A 204 2.81 -26.51 3.01
C GLY A 204 1.90 -26.33 4.23
N LYS A 205 2.38 -25.73 5.32
CA LYS A 205 1.60 -25.46 6.53
C LYS A 205 1.06 -24.05 6.55
N VAL A 206 -0.18 -23.86 6.99
CA VAL A 206 -0.78 -22.54 7.18
C VAL A 206 -0.04 -21.82 8.31
N VAL A 207 0.48 -20.62 8.00
CA VAL A 207 1.18 -19.74 8.95
C VAL A 207 0.43 -18.45 9.21
N GLY A 208 -0.57 -18.10 8.37
CA GLY A 208 -1.41 -16.93 8.59
C GLY A 208 -2.64 -16.91 7.71
N GLU A 209 -3.66 -16.19 8.17
CA GLU A 209 -4.88 -15.92 7.41
C GLU A 209 -5.33 -14.47 7.61
N LYS A 210 -5.84 -13.85 6.55
CA LYS A 210 -6.47 -12.52 6.62
C LYS A 210 -7.77 -12.53 5.85
N THR A 211 -8.82 -12.00 6.47
CA THR A 211 -10.16 -11.95 5.91
C THR A 211 -10.68 -10.51 5.86
N ILE A 212 -11.33 -10.17 4.76
CA ILE A 212 -12.05 -8.91 4.57
C ILE A 212 -13.48 -9.28 4.13
N ASN A 213 -14.47 -8.65 4.73
CA ASN A 213 -15.87 -8.90 4.40
C ASN A 213 -16.49 -7.67 3.74
N THR A 214 -17.43 -7.91 2.84
CA THR A 214 -18.33 -6.87 2.34
C THR A 214 -19.13 -6.31 3.51
N ALA A 215 -19.13 -4.99 3.67
CA ALA A 215 -19.94 -4.32 4.69
C ALA A 215 -21.43 -4.40 4.33
N GLY A 216 -22.26 -4.59 5.34
CA GLY A 216 -23.70 -4.42 5.22
C GLY A 216 -24.11 -2.95 5.22
N ALA A 217 -25.42 -2.70 5.20
CA ALA A 217 -25.95 -1.35 5.36
C ALA A 217 -25.54 -0.77 6.73
N PRO A 218 -25.22 0.53 6.81
CA PRO A 218 -24.95 1.18 8.08
C PRO A 218 -26.14 1.01 9.05
N CYS A 219 -25.88 0.54 10.25
CA CYS A 219 -26.93 0.27 11.23
C CYS A 219 -26.79 1.05 12.54
N GLN A 220 -25.57 1.45 12.89
CA GLN A 220 -25.30 2.22 14.12
C GLN A 220 -23.94 2.93 14.05
N ILE A 221 -23.81 4.00 14.84
CA ILE A 221 -22.52 4.61 15.14
C ILE A 221 -22.09 4.05 16.51
N ARG A 222 -20.87 3.49 16.57
CA ARG A 222 -20.26 3.06 17.83
C ARG A 222 -19.03 3.91 18.09
N LEU A 223 -19.04 4.62 19.20
CA LEU A 223 -17.91 5.39 19.70
C LEU A 223 -17.14 4.54 20.72
N THR A 224 -15.83 4.45 20.54
CA THR A 224 -14.98 3.69 21.45
C THR A 224 -13.77 4.55 21.79
N PRO A 225 -13.65 5.03 23.04
CA PRO A 225 -12.49 5.80 23.45
C PRO A 225 -11.25 4.90 23.55
N ASP A 226 -10.08 5.45 23.26
CA ASP A 226 -8.79 4.77 23.45
C ASP A 226 -8.45 4.54 24.92
N LYS A 227 -9.02 5.36 25.83
CA LYS A 227 -8.84 5.28 27.27
C LYS A 227 -10.19 5.29 27.97
N SER A 228 -10.40 4.30 28.83
CA SER A 228 -11.62 4.22 29.66
C SER A 228 -11.59 5.15 30.90
N VAL A 229 -10.41 5.62 31.27
CA VAL A 229 -10.19 6.51 32.44
C VAL A 229 -9.21 7.61 32.06
N LEU A 230 -9.53 8.83 32.38
CA LEU A 230 -8.65 10.01 32.26
C LEU A 230 -8.34 10.59 33.63
N ASN A 231 -7.12 11.07 33.79
CA ASN A 231 -6.75 11.87 34.96
C ASN A 231 -7.29 13.29 34.79
N ALA A 232 -7.85 13.87 35.88
CA ALA A 232 -8.31 15.24 35.88
C ALA A 232 -7.13 16.23 36.09
N ASP A 233 -6.11 16.14 35.25
CA ASP A 233 -4.86 16.90 35.36
C ASP A 233 -4.76 18.06 34.33
N GLY A 234 -5.80 18.29 33.54
CA GLY A 234 -5.84 19.31 32.51
C GLY A 234 -4.91 19.01 31.30
N LYS A 235 -4.30 17.82 31.23
CA LYS A 235 -3.33 17.42 30.19
C LYS A 235 -3.70 16.10 29.50
N SER A 236 -4.36 15.19 30.22
CA SER A 236 -4.75 13.89 29.70
C SER A 236 -5.84 14.03 28.64
N LEU A 237 -5.64 13.39 27.48
CA LEU A 237 -6.58 13.36 26.36
C LEU A 237 -7.00 11.91 26.07
N SER A 238 -8.22 11.73 25.57
CA SER A 238 -8.71 10.51 24.93
C SER A 238 -9.23 10.82 23.55
N PHE A 239 -8.93 9.96 22.63
CA PHE A 239 -9.45 10.00 21.26
C PHE A 239 -10.64 9.05 21.14
N ILE A 240 -11.62 9.41 20.30
CA ILE A 240 -12.84 8.63 20.05
C ILE A 240 -13.02 8.44 18.56
#